data_5d3be68e9a4438cd1a7c3068fa9a776f
#
_entry.id   5d3be68e9a4438cd1a7c3068fa9a776f
#
_cell.length_a   1.000
_cell.length_b   1.000
_cell.length_c   1.000
_cell.angle_alpha   90.00
_cell.angle_beta   90.00
_cell.angle_gamma   90.00
#
_symmetry.space_group_name_H-M   'P 1'
#
loop_
_entity.id
_entity.type
_entity.pdbx_description
1 polymer ?
#
loop_
_entity_poly.entity_id
_entity_poly.type
_entity_poly.pdbx_seq_one_letter_code
_entity_poly.pdbx_strand_id
1 'polypeptide(L)'
;MSMLNTWVGYLSLLLFAIAYILIIFEEKIHLKKSKPIVLVGCLMWLFIGIYERMHGGEHGGGAHEFVEHLIAEIGGLFFFLLVAMTYVNTLTSLNVFQALRAWLLSKGMGFKSLFWATGTLTFFLSPLADNLTSALLMSTVAFAVGDGNKKFIVPAFVNIVVAANAGGAWSPFGDITTLMVWTAGKVHTLEFVYLILPSIVNWLIPAFIMSLFIPKGKPEAKKEVMAMKPGARRTMVCFILTIATGVSFHQFLHLPPFMGMMCGLGYLMFTSFYMKRWGIKKYLKKLGLEEDRREIDRADIFKQVERVEFDTLLFFFGVLTAVGALQYIGFLKIVGGGFYDFTGFTTANTSIGIFSAIVDNIPIMFAVLNMDLSMELDQWLLVTLTCGVGGSLLSIGSAAGVAVMGINRENYTFMAHLKWAPVIFLGYLGSIVTWWVVTMALR
;
A
#
# COMPACT_ATOMS: atom_id res chain seq x y z
N MET A 1 -23.47 -8.52 -26.89
CA MET A 1 -24.42 -7.40 -26.61
C MET A 1 -23.88 -6.60 -25.43
N SER A 2 -23.92 -5.28 -25.51
CA SER A 2 -23.50 -4.43 -24.38
C SER A 2 -24.50 -4.59 -23.23
N MET A 3 -24.04 -5.00 -22.04
CA MET A 3 -24.90 -5.14 -20.84
C MET A 3 -25.19 -3.81 -20.14
N LEU A 4 -24.63 -2.71 -20.64
CA LEU A 4 -24.70 -1.37 -20.03
C LEU A 4 -26.13 -0.90 -19.74
N ASN A 5 -27.02 -1.01 -20.73
CA ASN A 5 -28.40 -0.53 -20.62
C ASN A 5 -29.39 -1.63 -20.21
N THR A 6 -28.90 -2.66 -19.50
CA THR A 6 -29.70 -3.76 -19.00
C THR A 6 -29.95 -3.64 -17.50
N TRP A 7 -30.90 -4.41 -16.99
CA TRP A 7 -31.16 -4.47 -15.55
C TRP A 7 -29.92 -4.91 -14.76
N VAL A 8 -29.06 -5.79 -15.33
CA VAL A 8 -27.82 -6.25 -14.71
C VAL A 8 -26.81 -5.11 -14.59
N GLY A 9 -26.67 -4.28 -15.63
CA GLY A 9 -25.80 -3.11 -15.58
C GLY A 9 -26.20 -2.15 -14.47
N TYR A 10 -27.47 -1.74 -14.43
CA TYR A 10 -27.97 -0.82 -13.40
C TYR A 10 -27.89 -1.41 -11.98
N LEU A 11 -28.24 -2.70 -11.83
CA LEU A 11 -28.14 -3.39 -10.54
C LEU A 11 -26.71 -3.48 -10.05
N SER A 12 -25.76 -3.84 -10.94
CA SER A 12 -24.33 -3.92 -10.58
C SER A 12 -23.78 -2.56 -10.16
N LEU A 13 -24.13 -1.49 -10.87
CA LEU A 13 -23.72 -0.14 -10.50
C LEU A 13 -24.30 0.27 -9.13
N LEU A 14 -25.57 -0.03 -8.87
CA LEU A 14 -26.22 0.24 -7.59
C LEU A 14 -25.55 -0.54 -6.45
N LEU A 15 -25.30 -1.83 -6.62
CA LEU A 15 -24.63 -2.67 -5.63
C LEU A 15 -23.23 -2.17 -5.34
N PHE A 16 -22.47 -1.79 -6.37
CA PHE A 16 -21.15 -1.20 -6.22
C PHE A 16 -21.20 0.10 -5.44
N ALA A 17 -22.13 1.01 -5.76
CA ALA A 17 -22.30 2.26 -5.03
C ALA A 17 -22.66 2.02 -3.55
N ILE A 18 -23.55 1.08 -3.26
CA ILE A 18 -23.90 0.71 -1.87
C ILE A 18 -22.66 0.18 -1.12
N ALA A 19 -21.90 -0.73 -1.75
CA ALA A 19 -20.68 -1.26 -1.12
C ALA A 19 -19.68 -0.14 -0.80
N TYR A 20 -19.49 0.80 -1.73
CA TYR A 20 -18.59 1.95 -1.51
C TYR A 20 -19.07 2.90 -0.43
N ILE A 21 -20.35 3.16 -0.35
CA ILE A 21 -20.95 3.94 0.76
C ILE A 21 -20.65 3.25 2.10
N LEU A 22 -20.83 1.93 2.19
CA LEU A 22 -20.54 1.18 3.41
C LEU A 22 -19.04 1.21 3.75
N ILE A 23 -18.15 1.16 2.77
CA ILE A 23 -16.69 1.28 2.96
C ILE A 23 -16.33 2.67 3.50
N ILE A 24 -16.86 3.74 2.93
CA ILE A 24 -16.60 5.12 3.39
C ILE A 24 -17.05 5.31 4.85
N PHE A 25 -18.14 4.66 5.24
CA PHE A 25 -18.67 4.71 6.60
C PHE A 25 -18.15 3.62 7.54
N GLU A 26 -17.09 2.87 7.16
CA GLU A 26 -16.48 1.77 7.93
C GLU A 26 -16.29 2.14 9.40
N GLU A 27 -15.70 3.30 9.68
CA GLU A 27 -15.40 3.75 11.05
C GLU A 27 -16.68 4.03 11.90
N LYS A 28 -17.77 4.48 11.26
CA LYS A 28 -19.03 4.76 11.97
C LYS A 28 -19.84 3.50 12.23
N ILE A 29 -19.82 2.59 11.26
CA ILE A 29 -20.64 1.36 11.29
C ILE A 29 -19.89 0.21 11.98
N HIS A 30 -18.57 0.35 12.17
CA HIS A 30 -17.67 -0.71 12.65
C HIS A 30 -17.73 -1.99 11.78
N LEU A 31 -18.02 -1.81 10.47
CA LEU A 31 -18.07 -2.88 9.50
C LEU A 31 -16.82 -2.83 8.63
N LYS A 32 -15.92 -3.82 8.79
CA LYS A 32 -14.70 -3.90 8.00
C LYS A 32 -14.98 -3.87 6.50
N LYS A 33 -14.20 -3.09 5.76
CA LYS A 33 -14.36 -2.80 4.33
C LYS A 33 -14.37 -4.04 3.42
N SER A 34 -13.70 -5.12 3.81
CA SER A 34 -13.69 -6.38 3.04
C SER A 34 -15.07 -7.02 2.93
N LYS A 35 -15.90 -6.97 3.99
CA LYS A 35 -17.17 -7.68 4.07
C LYS A 35 -18.18 -7.25 2.99
N PRO A 36 -18.52 -5.95 2.84
CA PRO A 36 -19.49 -5.53 1.82
C PRO A 36 -18.97 -5.76 0.41
N ILE A 37 -17.70 -5.49 0.14
CA ILE A 37 -17.19 -5.53 -1.22
C ILE A 37 -16.99 -6.96 -1.75
N VAL A 38 -16.59 -7.91 -0.89
CA VAL A 38 -16.49 -9.32 -1.27
C VAL A 38 -17.86 -9.87 -1.65
N LEU A 39 -18.87 -9.59 -0.80
CA LEU A 39 -20.25 -10.02 -1.09
C LEU A 39 -20.75 -9.42 -2.39
N VAL A 40 -20.61 -8.11 -2.55
CA VAL A 40 -21.10 -7.39 -3.74
C VAL A 40 -20.36 -7.84 -4.99
N GLY A 41 -19.03 -7.97 -4.96
CA GLY A 41 -18.27 -8.45 -6.10
C GLY A 41 -18.78 -9.82 -6.60
N CYS A 42 -18.98 -10.77 -5.68
CA CYS A 42 -19.53 -12.10 -6.03
C CYS A 42 -20.98 -12.02 -6.56
N LEU A 43 -21.83 -11.17 -5.96
CA LEU A 43 -23.22 -11.01 -6.43
C LEU A 43 -23.29 -10.39 -7.82
N MET A 44 -22.43 -9.44 -8.15
CA MET A 44 -22.37 -8.85 -9.49
C MET A 44 -22.08 -9.92 -10.55
N TRP A 45 -21.11 -10.80 -10.30
CA TRP A 45 -20.80 -11.92 -11.22
C TRP A 45 -21.91 -12.96 -11.28
N LEU A 46 -22.61 -13.22 -10.18
CA LEU A 46 -23.80 -14.07 -10.18
C LEU A 46 -24.88 -13.53 -11.14
N PHE A 47 -25.18 -12.24 -11.06
CA PHE A 47 -26.21 -11.62 -11.94
C PHE A 47 -25.74 -11.55 -13.39
N ILE A 48 -24.45 -11.31 -13.65
CA ILE A 48 -23.87 -11.38 -15.00
C ILE A 48 -24.06 -12.80 -15.57
N GLY A 49 -23.70 -13.84 -14.81
CA GLY A 49 -23.84 -15.23 -15.27
C GLY A 49 -25.29 -15.66 -15.52
N ILE A 50 -26.23 -15.21 -14.65
CA ILE A 50 -27.67 -15.44 -14.88
C ILE A 50 -28.11 -14.76 -16.18
N TYR A 51 -27.71 -13.52 -16.39
CA TYR A 51 -28.09 -12.77 -17.60
C TYR A 51 -27.57 -13.45 -18.88
N GLU A 52 -26.31 -13.85 -18.92
CA GLU A 52 -25.74 -14.55 -20.06
C GLU A 52 -26.49 -15.85 -20.37
N ARG A 53 -26.79 -16.64 -19.34
CA ARG A 53 -27.54 -17.88 -19.51
C ARG A 53 -28.95 -17.67 -20.05
N MET A 54 -29.62 -16.57 -19.63
CA MET A 54 -30.97 -16.24 -20.09
C MET A 54 -31.00 -15.73 -21.54
N HIS A 55 -29.92 -15.16 -22.04
CA HIS A 55 -29.87 -14.53 -23.37
C HIS A 55 -29.07 -15.34 -24.41
N GLY A 56 -28.90 -16.63 -24.21
CA GLY A 56 -28.41 -17.56 -25.21
C GLY A 56 -26.89 -17.66 -25.34
N GLY A 57 -26.16 -17.37 -24.28
CA GLY A 57 -24.74 -17.70 -24.18
C GLY A 57 -24.58 -19.23 -24.20
N GLU A 58 -24.34 -19.81 -25.38
CA GLU A 58 -23.97 -21.22 -25.49
C GLU A 58 -22.67 -21.45 -24.72
N HIS A 59 -22.73 -22.29 -23.68
CA HIS A 59 -21.61 -22.80 -22.89
C HIS A 59 -20.69 -21.74 -22.25
N GLY A 60 -21.22 -20.79 -21.51
CA GLY A 60 -20.46 -19.97 -20.54
C GLY A 60 -19.28 -19.16 -21.10
N GLY A 61 -19.34 -18.70 -22.35
CA GLY A 61 -18.18 -18.24 -23.09
C GLY A 61 -17.49 -17.02 -22.49
N GLY A 62 -18.15 -15.88 -22.40
CA GLY A 62 -17.46 -14.63 -22.12
C GLY A 62 -17.14 -14.39 -20.65
N ALA A 63 -18.13 -14.54 -19.76
CA ALA A 63 -17.96 -14.26 -18.32
C ALA A 63 -17.03 -15.28 -17.65
N HIS A 64 -17.08 -16.55 -18.04
CA HIS A 64 -16.24 -17.60 -17.46
C HIS A 64 -14.76 -17.34 -17.73
N GLU A 65 -14.40 -17.16 -19.00
CA GLU A 65 -13.01 -16.89 -19.42
C GLU A 65 -12.48 -15.58 -18.79
N PHE A 66 -13.33 -14.55 -18.74
CA PHE A 66 -12.95 -13.30 -18.10
C PHE A 66 -12.67 -13.46 -16.59
N VAL A 67 -13.53 -14.22 -15.90
CA VAL A 67 -13.34 -14.49 -14.45
C VAL A 67 -12.08 -15.32 -14.20
N GLU A 68 -11.78 -16.31 -15.05
CA GLU A 68 -10.53 -17.07 -14.93
C GLU A 68 -9.29 -16.17 -15.07
N HIS A 69 -9.29 -15.26 -16.05
CA HIS A 69 -8.22 -14.27 -16.20
C HIS A 69 -8.12 -13.34 -14.98
N LEU A 70 -9.24 -12.82 -14.54
CA LEU A 70 -9.33 -11.94 -13.38
C LEU A 70 -8.83 -12.62 -12.11
N ILE A 71 -9.19 -13.91 -11.89
CA ILE A 71 -8.71 -14.69 -10.74
C ILE A 71 -7.20 -14.92 -10.83
N ALA A 72 -6.64 -15.13 -12.03
CA ALA A 72 -5.20 -15.27 -12.20
C ALA A 72 -4.44 -13.98 -11.81
N GLU A 73 -4.95 -12.81 -12.19
CA GLU A 73 -4.39 -11.51 -11.77
C GLU A 73 -4.49 -11.32 -10.26
N ILE A 74 -5.69 -11.53 -9.69
CA ILE A 74 -5.92 -11.43 -8.24
C ILE A 74 -5.02 -12.41 -7.48
N GLY A 75 -4.90 -13.64 -7.96
CA GLY A 75 -4.05 -14.67 -7.35
C GLY A 75 -2.58 -14.27 -7.33
N GLY A 76 -2.08 -13.68 -8.42
CA GLY A 76 -0.72 -13.15 -8.50
C GLY A 76 -0.44 -12.07 -7.45
N LEU A 77 -1.34 -11.09 -7.33
CA LEU A 77 -1.24 -10.04 -6.32
C LEU A 77 -1.40 -10.59 -4.90
N PHE A 78 -2.32 -11.52 -4.68
CA PHE A 78 -2.55 -12.16 -3.39
C PHE A 78 -1.27 -12.88 -2.89
N PHE A 79 -0.67 -13.73 -3.70
CA PHE A 79 0.55 -14.44 -3.32
C PHE A 79 1.74 -13.49 -3.14
N PHE A 80 1.84 -12.45 -3.95
CA PHE A 80 2.87 -11.43 -3.78
C PHE A 80 2.76 -10.75 -2.41
N LEU A 81 1.58 -10.26 -2.06
CA LEU A 81 1.31 -9.56 -0.79
C LEU A 81 1.45 -10.51 0.41
N LEU A 82 0.99 -11.75 0.29
CA LEU A 82 1.15 -12.77 1.32
C LEU A 82 2.62 -12.93 1.74
N VAL A 83 3.52 -13.02 0.75
CA VAL A 83 4.97 -13.14 1.00
C VAL A 83 5.52 -11.86 1.62
N ALA A 84 5.22 -10.69 1.05
CA ALA A 84 5.70 -9.41 1.57
C ALA A 84 5.29 -9.20 3.03
N MET A 85 3.99 -9.38 3.34
CA MET A 85 3.45 -9.26 4.70
C MET A 85 4.07 -10.29 5.66
N THR A 86 4.33 -11.52 5.20
CA THR A 86 4.99 -12.55 6.01
C THR A 86 6.41 -12.14 6.38
N TYR A 87 7.18 -11.56 5.46
CA TYR A 87 8.50 -11.02 5.76
C TYR A 87 8.44 -9.88 6.77
N VAL A 88 7.53 -8.93 6.59
CA VAL A 88 7.34 -7.79 7.50
C VAL A 88 6.97 -8.28 8.91
N ASN A 89 6.03 -9.23 9.03
CA ASN A 89 5.64 -9.84 10.30
C ASN A 89 6.82 -10.56 10.96
N THR A 90 7.65 -11.26 10.16
CA THR A 90 8.85 -11.93 10.66
C THR A 90 9.87 -10.91 11.17
N LEU A 91 10.15 -9.83 10.43
CA LEU A 91 11.06 -8.76 10.86
C LEU A 91 10.56 -8.07 12.14
N THR A 92 9.24 -7.86 12.25
CA THR A 92 8.60 -7.31 13.45
C THR A 92 8.79 -8.25 14.65
N SER A 93 8.56 -9.56 14.47
CA SER A 93 8.73 -10.57 15.53
C SER A 93 10.18 -10.70 16.00
N LEU A 94 11.13 -10.40 15.13
CA LEU A 94 12.56 -10.38 15.40
C LEU A 94 13.06 -9.03 15.96
N ASN A 95 12.16 -8.14 16.35
CA ASN A 95 12.43 -6.84 16.94
C ASN A 95 13.28 -5.90 16.06
N VAL A 96 13.27 -6.05 14.74
CA VAL A 96 14.04 -5.18 13.84
C VAL A 96 13.57 -3.73 13.99
N PHE A 97 12.27 -3.54 13.94
CA PHE A 97 11.66 -2.22 13.98
C PHE A 97 11.68 -1.62 15.40
N GLN A 98 11.53 -2.46 16.43
CA GLN A 98 11.65 -2.04 17.82
C GLN A 98 13.09 -1.59 18.17
N ALA A 99 14.09 -2.27 17.60
CA ALA A 99 15.47 -1.87 17.73
C ALA A 99 15.77 -0.53 17.03
N LEU A 100 15.18 -0.31 15.83
CA LEU A 100 15.24 0.97 15.13
C LEU A 100 14.62 2.09 15.97
N ARG A 101 13.44 1.85 16.56
CA ARG A 101 12.79 2.76 17.49
C ARG A 101 13.68 3.10 18.68
N ALA A 102 14.19 2.08 19.38
CA ALA A 102 15.08 2.26 20.55
C ALA A 102 16.35 3.04 20.17
N TRP A 103 16.89 2.79 18.99
CA TRP A 103 18.05 3.54 18.48
C TRP A 103 17.72 5.02 18.25
N LEU A 104 16.57 5.34 17.64
CA LEU A 104 16.12 6.72 17.46
C LEU A 104 15.95 7.45 18.80
N LEU A 105 15.30 6.80 19.77
CA LEU A 105 15.07 7.35 21.11
C LEU A 105 16.39 7.58 21.86
N SER A 106 17.38 6.68 21.69
CA SER A 106 18.68 6.78 22.34
C SER A 106 19.51 8.00 21.91
N LYS A 107 19.21 8.58 20.74
CA LYS A 107 19.94 9.74 20.21
C LYS A 107 19.63 11.05 20.93
N GLY A 108 18.62 11.11 21.81
CA GLY A 108 18.26 12.31 22.56
C GLY A 108 17.85 13.50 21.67
N MET A 109 17.29 13.21 20.51
CA MET A 109 16.89 14.20 19.51
C MET A 109 15.72 15.07 20.01
N GLY A 110 15.72 16.36 19.64
CA GLY A 110 14.58 17.26 19.87
C GLY A 110 13.41 16.95 18.93
N PHE A 111 12.22 17.48 19.23
CA PHE A 111 11.00 17.25 18.45
C PHE A 111 11.18 17.51 16.95
N LYS A 112 11.85 18.61 16.58
CA LYS A 112 12.08 18.94 15.17
C LYS A 112 12.97 17.91 14.45
N SER A 113 14.03 17.43 15.13
CA SER A 113 14.91 16.39 14.57
C SER A 113 14.18 15.05 14.45
N LEU A 114 13.32 14.71 15.41
CA LEU A 114 12.49 13.50 15.37
C LEU A 114 11.44 13.56 14.27
N PHE A 115 10.81 14.71 14.05
CA PHE A 115 9.89 14.93 12.94
C PHE A 115 10.55 14.63 11.59
N TRP A 116 11.74 15.18 11.36
CA TRP A 116 12.50 14.93 10.14
C TRP A 116 13.00 13.48 10.05
N ALA A 117 13.52 12.94 11.13
CA ALA A 117 14.04 11.56 11.16
C ALA A 117 12.92 10.53 10.88
N THR A 118 11.74 10.67 11.50
CA THR A 118 10.62 9.76 11.25
C THR A 118 10.09 9.87 9.82
N GLY A 119 9.93 11.08 9.28
CA GLY A 119 9.52 11.27 7.89
C GLY A 119 10.54 10.71 6.89
N THR A 120 11.83 11.03 7.07
CA THR A 120 12.90 10.52 6.20
C THR A 120 12.98 8.99 6.22
N LEU A 121 12.95 8.39 7.41
CA LEU A 121 12.96 6.93 7.54
C LEU A 121 11.72 6.30 6.91
N THR A 122 10.55 6.90 7.07
CA THR A 122 9.33 6.42 6.43
C THR A 122 9.47 6.46 4.92
N PHE A 123 9.96 7.57 4.36
CA PHE A 123 10.14 7.73 2.91
C PHE A 123 11.04 6.65 2.31
N PHE A 124 12.17 6.33 2.94
CA PHE A 124 13.09 5.31 2.45
C PHE A 124 12.73 3.88 2.84
N LEU A 125 11.89 3.69 3.86
CA LEU A 125 11.43 2.37 4.27
C LEU A 125 10.24 1.90 3.41
N SER A 126 9.37 2.82 3.01
CA SER A 126 8.15 2.53 2.26
C SER A 126 8.40 1.77 0.95
N PRO A 127 9.43 2.07 0.14
CA PRO A 127 9.74 1.29 -1.06
C PRO A 127 10.05 -0.19 -0.83
N LEU A 128 10.34 -0.58 0.41
CA LEU A 128 10.74 -1.94 0.79
C LEU A 128 9.66 -2.66 1.61
N ALA A 129 9.00 -1.93 2.50
CA ALA A 129 8.12 -2.52 3.53
C ALA A 129 6.66 -2.11 3.39
N ASP A 130 6.24 -1.62 2.23
CA ASP A 130 4.98 -0.97 1.88
C ASP A 130 4.67 0.33 2.67
N ASN A 131 3.70 1.10 2.14
CA ASN A 131 3.31 2.39 2.73
C ASN A 131 2.58 2.21 4.07
N LEU A 132 1.71 1.22 4.21
CA LEU A 132 0.93 0.93 5.42
C LEU A 132 1.85 0.57 6.59
N THR A 133 2.71 -0.42 6.38
CA THR A 133 3.64 -0.90 7.42
C THR A 133 4.62 0.18 7.85
N SER A 134 5.19 0.91 6.90
CA SER A 134 6.13 1.99 7.17
C SER A 134 5.49 3.12 7.96
N ALA A 135 4.24 3.48 7.63
CA ALA A 135 3.47 4.50 8.33
C ALA A 135 3.13 4.06 9.76
N LEU A 136 2.62 2.85 9.96
CA LEU A 136 2.30 2.29 11.28
C LEU A 136 3.52 2.27 12.19
N LEU A 137 4.65 1.80 11.66
CA LEU A 137 5.88 1.67 12.40
C LEU A 137 6.38 3.02 12.90
N MET A 138 6.55 3.99 11.98
CA MET A 138 7.10 5.28 12.35
C MET A 138 6.12 6.13 13.15
N SER A 139 4.82 5.94 12.98
CA SER A 139 3.81 6.61 13.82
C SER A 139 3.81 6.09 15.26
N THR A 140 4.03 4.79 15.47
CA THR A 140 4.24 4.25 16.82
C THR A 140 5.48 4.85 17.49
N VAL A 141 6.55 5.09 16.73
CA VAL A 141 7.73 5.80 17.22
C VAL A 141 7.39 7.24 17.59
N ALA A 142 6.77 7.97 16.68
CA ALA A 142 6.38 9.36 16.88
C ALA A 142 5.40 9.53 18.07
N PHE A 143 4.47 8.60 18.23
CA PHE A 143 3.53 8.58 19.35
C PHE A 143 4.24 8.37 20.70
N ALA A 144 5.12 7.37 20.76
CA ALA A 144 5.87 7.07 21.98
C ALA A 144 6.78 8.21 22.43
N VAL A 145 7.29 9.00 21.47
CA VAL A 145 8.14 10.18 21.75
C VAL A 145 7.32 11.41 22.03
N GLY A 146 6.15 11.51 21.42
CA GLY A 146 5.30 12.68 21.52
C GLY A 146 4.74 12.94 22.91
N ASP A 147 4.70 11.93 23.77
CA ASP A 147 4.27 12.00 25.19
C ASP A 147 3.01 12.85 25.40
N GLY A 148 1.98 12.61 24.57
CA GLY A 148 0.72 13.35 24.60
C GLY A 148 0.76 14.76 23.97
N ASN A 149 1.92 15.23 23.47
CA ASN A 149 2.03 16.55 22.86
C ASN A 149 1.36 16.61 21.49
N LYS A 150 0.10 17.03 21.45
CA LYS A 150 -0.71 17.15 20.25
C LYS A 150 -0.07 18.04 19.17
N LYS A 151 0.65 19.10 19.57
CA LYS A 151 1.34 20.01 18.62
C LYS A 151 2.50 19.35 17.89
N PHE A 152 3.04 18.25 18.43
CA PHE A 152 4.04 17.43 17.78
C PHE A 152 3.40 16.23 17.05
N ILE A 153 2.52 15.49 17.73
CA ILE A 153 1.97 14.22 17.23
C ILE A 153 1.22 14.41 15.91
N VAL A 154 0.34 15.41 15.81
CA VAL A 154 -0.49 15.61 14.61
C VAL A 154 0.37 15.92 13.37
N PRO A 155 1.26 16.93 13.36
CA PRO A 155 2.11 17.17 12.20
C PRO A 155 3.07 16.01 11.90
N ALA A 156 3.58 15.31 12.93
CA ALA A 156 4.44 14.14 12.73
C ALA A 156 3.70 12.99 12.04
N PHE A 157 2.45 12.72 12.42
CA PHE A 157 1.62 11.70 11.80
C PHE A 157 1.28 12.06 10.35
N VAL A 158 0.90 13.31 10.07
CA VAL A 158 0.67 13.79 8.70
C VAL A 158 1.94 13.63 7.87
N ASN A 159 3.09 14.08 8.38
CA ASN A 159 4.39 13.94 7.70
C ASN A 159 4.71 12.47 7.37
N ILE A 160 4.45 11.56 8.31
CA ILE A 160 4.68 10.12 8.13
C ILE A 160 3.75 9.55 7.04
N VAL A 161 2.47 9.92 7.04
CA VAL A 161 1.52 9.45 6.00
C VAL A 161 1.93 9.95 4.62
N VAL A 162 2.29 11.23 4.50
CA VAL A 162 2.76 11.79 3.22
C VAL A 162 4.07 11.13 2.79
N ALA A 163 5.02 10.95 3.72
CA ALA A 163 6.30 10.29 3.44
C ALA A 163 6.12 8.82 3.03
N ALA A 164 5.17 8.10 3.62
CA ALA A 164 4.88 6.71 3.30
C ALA A 164 4.33 6.57 1.87
N ASN A 165 3.33 7.35 1.52
CA ASN A 165 2.73 7.29 0.19
C ASN A 165 3.69 7.82 -0.89
N ALA A 166 4.41 8.92 -0.63
CA ALA A 166 5.41 9.44 -1.55
C ALA A 166 6.60 8.48 -1.71
N GLY A 167 7.05 7.87 -0.62
CA GLY A 167 8.09 6.84 -0.66
C GLY A 167 7.65 5.58 -1.41
N GLY A 168 6.38 5.18 -1.28
CA GLY A 168 5.82 4.04 -2.01
C GLY A 168 5.74 4.26 -3.52
N ALA A 169 5.56 5.49 -3.97
CA ALA A 169 5.25 5.80 -5.37
C ALA A 169 6.42 5.56 -6.35
N TRP A 170 7.68 5.52 -5.89
CA TRP A 170 8.85 5.36 -6.76
C TRP A 170 9.45 3.94 -6.77
N SER A 171 8.72 2.95 -6.26
CA SER A 171 9.14 1.55 -6.27
C SER A 171 7.95 0.63 -6.56
N PRO A 172 8.12 -0.42 -7.37
CA PRO A 172 7.07 -1.42 -7.59
C PRO A 172 6.58 -2.10 -6.30
N PHE A 173 7.41 -2.10 -5.25
CA PHE A 173 7.15 -2.78 -3.97
C PHE A 173 6.64 -1.84 -2.88
N GLY A 174 6.57 -0.55 -3.16
CA GLY A 174 6.27 0.47 -2.15
C GLY A 174 4.79 0.75 -1.93
N ASP A 175 3.97 0.47 -2.92
CA ASP A 175 2.50 0.56 -2.86
C ASP A 175 1.88 -0.50 -3.77
N ILE A 176 0.66 -0.91 -3.46
CA ILE A 176 -0.08 -1.88 -4.29
C ILE A 176 -0.40 -1.28 -5.67
N THR A 177 -0.64 0.03 -5.74
CA THR A 177 -0.87 0.71 -7.02
C THR A 177 0.34 0.64 -7.95
N THR A 178 1.54 0.85 -7.43
CA THR A 178 2.79 0.71 -8.20
C THR A 178 3.04 -0.74 -8.61
N LEU A 179 2.74 -1.69 -7.71
CA LEU A 179 2.81 -3.11 -8.00
C LEU A 179 1.90 -3.49 -9.18
N MET A 180 0.65 -3.01 -9.19
CA MET A 180 -0.32 -3.29 -10.25
C MET A 180 0.14 -2.75 -11.60
N VAL A 181 0.64 -1.52 -11.66
CA VAL A 181 1.16 -0.91 -12.88
C VAL A 181 2.37 -1.67 -13.42
N TRP A 182 3.25 -2.11 -12.52
CA TRP A 182 4.42 -2.91 -12.86
C TRP A 182 4.07 -4.31 -13.36
N THR A 183 3.17 -5.01 -12.68
CA THR A 183 2.72 -6.35 -13.08
C THR A 183 1.93 -6.35 -14.39
N ALA A 184 1.20 -5.26 -14.66
CA ALA A 184 0.53 -5.03 -15.94
C ALA A 184 1.49 -4.64 -17.07
N GLY A 185 2.80 -4.55 -16.82
CA GLY A 185 3.82 -4.23 -17.82
C GLY A 185 3.74 -2.80 -18.38
N LYS A 186 3.05 -1.89 -17.69
CA LYS A 186 2.89 -0.50 -18.13
C LYS A 186 4.10 0.38 -17.81
N VAL A 187 4.83 0.04 -16.74
CA VAL A 187 6.07 0.71 -16.29
C VAL A 187 7.07 -0.38 -15.88
N HIS A 188 8.29 -0.34 -16.42
CA HIS A 188 9.34 -1.27 -16.06
C HIS A 188 10.05 -0.86 -14.76
N THR A 189 10.73 -1.81 -14.11
CA THR A 189 11.35 -1.61 -12.80
C THR A 189 12.25 -0.37 -12.71
N LEU A 190 13.11 -0.13 -13.71
CA LEU A 190 14.03 1.00 -13.71
C LEU A 190 13.36 2.33 -14.01
N GLU A 191 12.21 2.33 -14.65
CA GLU A 191 11.48 3.54 -15.01
C GLU A 191 10.84 4.21 -13.78
N PHE A 192 10.60 3.46 -12.70
CA PHE A 192 10.16 4.03 -11.42
C PHE A 192 11.19 5.02 -10.84
N VAL A 193 12.45 4.96 -11.23
CA VAL A 193 13.48 5.92 -10.82
C VAL A 193 13.11 7.36 -11.21
N TYR A 194 12.39 7.56 -12.31
CA TYR A 194 11.91 8.88 -12.73
C TYR A 194 10.91 9.49 -11.74
N LEU A 195 10.29 8.68 -10.90
CA LEU A 195 9.38 9.14 -9.84
C LEU A 195 10.08 9.51 -8.54
N ILE A 196 11.38 9.23 -8.36
CA ILE A 196 12.11 9.55 -7.13
C ILE A 196 12.04 11.06 -6.84
N LEU A 197 12.43 11.89 -7.81
CA LEU A 197 12.47 13.34 -7.62
C LEU A 197 11.07 13.95 -7.40
N PRO A 198 10.04 13.61 -8.20
CA PRO A 198 8.66 14.03 -7.93
C PRO A 198 8.17 13.61 -6.55
N SER A 199 8.46 12.38 -6.12
CA SER A 199 8.08 11.86 -4.79
C SER A 199 8.77 12.61 -3.65
N ILE A 200 10.06 12.90 -3.79
CA ILE A 200 10.81 13.71 -2.82
C ILE A 200 10.17 15.10 -2.68
N VAL A 201 9.85 15.75 -3.78
CA VAL A 201 9.23 17.08 -3.77
C VAL A 201 7.84 17.04 -3.14
N ASN A 202 7.03 16.00 -3.45
CA ASN A 202 5.73 15.77 -2.84
C ASN A 202 5.81 15.76 -1.32
N TRP A 203 6.79 15.06 -0.77
CA TRP A 203 6.99 14.94 0.67
C TRP A 203 7.67 16.17 1.29
N LEU A 204 8.75 16.71 0.67
CA LEU A 204 9.55 17.78 1.27
C LEU A 204 8.80 19.10 1.41
N ILE A 205 7.94 19.46 0.47
CA ILE A 205 7.17 20.73 0.53
C ILE A 205 6.30 20.77 1.81
N PRO A 206 5.38 19.80 2.02
CA PRO A 206 4.57 19.81 3.23
C PRO A 206 5.41 19.60 4.49
N ALA A 207 6.43 18.73 4.47
CA ALA A 207 7.30 18.49 5.60
C ALA A 207 8.03 19.77 6.04
N PHE A 208 8.55 20.55 5.10
CA PHE A 208 9.22 21.81 5.39
C PHE A 208 8.27 22.79 6.08
N ILE A 209 7.08 23.01 5.52
CA ILE A 209 6.07 23.93 6.07
C ILE A 209 5.63 23.47 7.45
N MET A 210 5.29 22.18 7.62
CA MET A 210 4.90 21.60 8.92
C MET A 210 6.01 21.73 9.97
N SER A 211 7.28 21.60 9.56
CA SER A 211 8.42 21.69 10.48
C SER A 211 8.57 23.04 11.17
N LEU A 212 7.98 24.10 10.61
CA LEU A 212 7.96 25.45 11.20
C LEU A 212 7.03 25.52 12.43
N PHE A 213 6.03 24.65 12.49
CA PHE A 213 5.04 24.59 13.57
C PHE A 213 5.38 23.57 14.65
N ILE A 214 6.48 22.81 14.50
CA ILE A 214 6.94 21.85 15.50
C ILE A 214 7.45 22.58 16.75
N PRO A 215 7.00 22.20 17.96
CA PRO A 215 7.43 22.82 19.18
C PRO A 215 8.93 22.67 19.41
N LYS A 216 9.55 23.69 20.01
CA LYS A 216 10.94 23.61 20.46
C LYS A 216 10.99 22.75 21.73
N GLY A 217 12.08 22.01 21.91
CA GLY A 217 12.31 21.19 23.09
C GLY A 217 12.70 19.76 22.79
N LYS A 218 12.88 18.98 23.84
CA LYS A 218 13.19 17.55 23.79
C LYS A 218 12.11 16.79 24.51
N PRO A 219 11.69 15.62 23.98
CA PRO A 219 10.77 14.75 24.71
C PRO A 219 11.44 14.15 25.93
N GLU A 220 10.68 13.91 26.99
CA GLU A 220 11.11 13.11 28.14
C GLU A 220 11.09 11.63 27.78
N ALA A 221 12.00 11.22 26.91
CA ALA A 221 12.02 9.85 26.43
C ALA A 221 12.67 8.93 27.46
N LYS A 222 11.95 7.92 27.91
CA LYS A 222 12.54 6.78 28.63
C LYS A 222 13.50 6.05 27.69
N LYS A 223 14.75 5.88 28.10
CA LYS A 223 15.74 5.11 27.34
C LYS A 223 15.29 3.65 27.31
N GLU A 224 14.69 3.24 26.24
CA GLU A 224 14.46 1.83 25.94
C GLU A 224 15.67 1.27 25.23
N VAL A 225 16.28 0.21 25.77
CA VAL A 225 17.31 -0.56 25.05
C VAL A 225 16.66 -1.82 24.53
N MET A 226 16.44 -1.86 23.22
CA MET A 226 15.86 -3.04 22.56
C MET A 226 16.85 -3.52 21.50
N ALA A 227 17.31 -4.76 21.64
CA ALA A 227 18.21 -5.39 20.68
C ALA A 227 17.41 -6.22 19.66
N MET A 228 17.91 -6.30 18.44
CA MET A 228 17.42 -7.24 17.44
C MET A 228 17.65 -8.67 17.92
N LYS A 229 16.66 -9.55 17.71
CA LYS A 229 16.77 -10.96 18.04
C LYS A 229 17.70 -11.70 17.04
N PRO A 230 18.19 -12.89 17.44
CA PRO A 230 19.00 -13.72 16.56
C PRO A 230 18.23 -14.05 15.28
N GLY A 231 18.91 -13.96 14.15
CA GLY A 231 18.33 -14.21 12.84
C GLY A 231 17.80 -12.96 12.12
N ALA A 232 17.57 -11.84 12.81
CA ALA A 232 17.04 -10.62 12.21
C ALA A 232 17.83 -10.15 10.96
N ARG A 233 19.14 -10.09 11.06
CA ARG A 233 20.01 -9.71 9.92
C ARG A 233 19.91 -10.68 8.74
N ARG A 234 19.81 -11.98 9.01
CA ARG A 234 19.64 -13.01 7.97
C ARG A 234 18.29 -12.85 7.28
N THR A 235 17.23 -12.62 8.06
CA THR A 235 15.88 -12.38 7.51
C THR A 235 15.86 -11.12 6.64
N MET A 236 16.53 -10.03 7.04
CA MET A 236 16.65 -8.83 6.19
C MET A 236 17.35 -9.14 4.86
N VAL A 237 18.46 -9.89 4.90
CA VAL A 237 19.16 -10.33 3.68
C VAL A 237 18.26 -11.22 2.82
N CYS A 238 17.56 -12.18 3.42
CA CYS A 238 16.60 -13.02 2.69
C CYS A 238 15.49 -12.17 2.03
N PHE A 239 15.02 -11.11 2.69
CA PHE A 239 14.00 -10.23 2.13
C PHE A 239 14.52 -9.47 0.90
N ILE A 240 15.72 -8.90 1.00
CA ILE A 240 16.38 -8.24 -0.15
C ILE A 240 16.57 -9.23 -1.32
N LEU A 241 17.04 -10.45 -1.02
CA LEU A 241 17.19 -11.50 -2.03
C LEU A 241 15.83 -11.90 -2.64
N THR A 242 14.77 -11.93 -1.86
CA THR A 242 13.41 -12.20 -2.34
C THR A 242 12.93 -11.14 -3.32
N ILE A 243 13.12 -9.86 -2.99
CA ILE A 243 12.80 -8.74 -3.89
C ILE A 243 13.62 -8.87 -5.18
N ALA A 244 14.94 -9.10 -5.06
CA ALA A 244 15.82 -9.27 -6.23
C ALA A 244 15.39 -10.46 -7.10
N THR A 245 14.95 -11.58 -6.49
CA THR A 245 14.44 -12.75 -7.22
C THR A 245 13.14 -12.41 -7.94
N GLY A 246 12.20 -11.71 -7.28
CA GLY A 246 10.93 -11.27 -7.89
C GLY A 246 11.16 -10.37 -9.11
N VAL A 247 12.05 -9.38 -8.98
CA VAL A 247 12.46 -8.50 -10.09
C VAL A 247 13.12 -9.29 -11.20
N SER A 248 14.03 -10.21 -10.86
CA SER A 248 14.75 -11.01 -11.87
C SER A 248 13.81 -11.92 -12.67
N PHE A 249 12.83 -12.53 -12.00
CA PHE A 249 11.83 -13.36 -12.68
C PHE A 249 11.00 -12.53 -13.66
N HIS A 250 10.57 -11.35 -13.26
CA HIS A 250 9.79 -10.48 -14.12
C HIS A 250 10.62 -9.90 -15.28
N GLN A 251 11.80 -9.34 -14.96
CA GLN A 251 12.60 -8.57 -15.93
C GLN A 251 13.36 -9.43 -16.93
N PHE A 252 13.91 -10.58 -16.50
CA PHE A 252 14.77 -11.41 -17.34
C PHE A 252 14.10 -12.68 -17.84
N LEU A 253 13.14 -13.24 -17.09
CA LEU A 253 12.49 -14.49 -17.43
C LEU A 253 11.07 -14.27 -17.96
N HIS A 254 10.54 -13.06 -17.92
CA HIS A 254 9.16 -12.71 -18.28
C HIS A 254 8.11 -13.57 -17.56
N LEU A 255 8.47 -14.03 -16.34
CA LEU A 255 7.58 -14.75 -15.44
C LEU A 255 6.86 -13.80 -14.49
N PRO A 256 5.64 -14.14 -14.05
CA PRO A 256 4.95 -13.31 -13.05
C PRO A 256 5.80 -13.13 -11.80
N PRO A 257 5.92 -11.89 -11.25
CA PRO A 257 6.83 -11.59 -10.13
C PRO A 257 6.47 -12.34 -8.85
N PHE A 258 5.22 -12.74 -8.66
CA PHE A 258 4.80 -13.52 -7.50
C PHE A 258 5.53 -14.88 -7.40
N MET A 259 5.93 -15.48 -8.54
CA MET A 259 6.70 -16.72 -8.55
C MET A 259 8.08 -16.54 -7.87
N GLY A 260 8.75 -15.42 -8.16
CA GLY A 260 10.01 -15.07 -7.50
C GLY A 260 9.82 -14.75 -6.01
N MET A 261 8.72 -14.09 -5.66
CA MET A 261 8.35 -13.85 -4.26
C MET A 261 8.09 -15.17 -3.50
N MET A 262 7.36 -16.12 -4.09
CA MET A 262 7.13 -17.43 -3.50
C MET A 262 8.42 -18.25 -3.33
N CYS A 263 9.35 -18.15 -4.29
CA CYS A 263 10.71 -18.69 -4.13
C CYS A 263 11.39 -18.07 -2.91
N GLY A 264 11.26 -16.75 -2.73
CA GLY A 264 11.75 -16.03 -1.55
C GLY A 264 11.09 -16.48 -0.24
N LEU A 265 9.80 -16.80 -0.24
CA LEU A 265 9.15 -17.44 0.91
C LEU A 265 9.84 -18.76 1.26
N GLY A 266 10.22 -19.55 0.25
CA GLY A 266 11.03 -20.75 0.44
C GLY A 266 12.35 -20.45 1.16
N TYR A 267 13.08 -19.39 0.78
CA TYR A 267 14.31 -18.99 1.49
C TYR A 267 14.02 -18.69 2.97
N LEU A 268 12.93 -17.99 3.25
CA LEU A 268 12.52 -17.68 4.62
C LEU A 268 12.14 -18.94 5.40
N MET A 269 11.44 -19.89 4.78
CA MET A 269 11.08 -21.18 5.40
C MET A 269 12.33 -21.97 5.81
N PHE A 270 13.31 -22.10 4.93
CA PHE A 270 14.59 -22.74 5.25
C PHE A 270 15.34 -22.01 6.35
N THR A 271 15.44 -20.68 6.24
CA THR A 271 16.11 -19.85 7.25
C THR A 271 15.45 -19.99 8.62
N SER A 272 14.12 -19.98 8.67
CA SER A 272 13.33 -20.20 9.89
C SER A 272 13.59 -21.58 10.51
N PHE A 273 13.61 -22.63 9.68
CA PHE A 273 13.93 -23.98 10.14
C PHE A 273 15.31 -24.07 10.81
N TYR A 274 16.35 -23.51 10.19
CA TYR A 274 17.69 -23.50 10.78
C TYR A 274 17.76 -22.61 12.03
N MET A 275 17.07 -21.48 12.05
CA MET A 275 17.00 -20.64 13.25
C MET A 275 16.33 -21.35 14.42
N LYS A 276 15.22 -22.06 14.21
CA LYS A 276 14.57 -22.86 15.25
C LYS A 276 15.48 -23.94 15.80
N ARG A 277 16.13 -24.69 14.93
CA ARG A 277 16.91 -25.87 15.31
C ARG A 277 18.20 -25.53 16.05
N TRP A 278 18.89 -24.47 15.65
CA TRP A 278 20.23 -24.15 16.17
C TRP A 278 20.41 -22.73 16.70
N GLY A 279 19.77 -21.74 16.10
CA GLY A 279 19.94 -20.33 16.43
C GLY A 279 19.35 -19.96 17.79
N ILE A 280 18.08 -20.28 18.01
CA ILE A 280 17.35 -19.90 19.23
C ILE A 280 17.85 -20.70 20.43
N LYS A 281 18.07 -22.01 20.30
CA LYS A 281 18.64 -22.85 21.36
C LYS A 281 19.98 -22.33 21.84
N LYS A 282 20.88 -21.95 20.92
CA LYS A 282 22.18 -21.37 21.26
C LYS A 282 22.07 -20.02 21.96
N TYR A 283 21.09 -19.20 21.56
CA TYR A 283 20.83 -17.88 22.13
C TYR A 283 20.26 -17.99 23.56
N LEU A 284 19.24 -18.83 23.78
CA LEU A 284 18.64 -19.05 25.09
C LEU A 284 19.67 -19.63 26.06
N LYS A 285 20.50 -20.58 25.63
CA LYS A 285 21.59 -21.14 26.42
C LYS A 285 22.62 -20.07 26.81
N LYS A 286 22.92 -19.09 25.92
CA LYS A 286 23.84 -17.97 26.22
C LYS A 286 23.26 -17.01 27.26
N LEU A 287 21.93 -16.89 27.34
CA LEU A 287 21.23 -16.04 28.33
C LEU A 287 20.91 -16.77 29.61
N GLY A 288 21.23 -18.07 29.75
CA GLY A 288 20.88 -18.87 30.91
C GLY A 288 19.37 -19.12 31.07
N LEU A 289 18.60 -18.97 29.99
CA LEU A 289 17.17 -19.16 29.96
C LEU A 289 16.82 -20.60 29.51
N GLU A 290 15.83 -21.20 30.14
CA GLU A 290 15.24 -22.46 29.67
C GLU A 290 14.59 -22.30 28.30
N GLU A 291 14.35 -23.42 27.57
CA GLU A 291 13.70 -23.41 26.27
C GLU A 291 12.28 -22.81 26.38
N ASP A 292 12.14 -21.51 26.12
CA ASP A 292 10.84 -20.86 26.05
C ASP A 292 10.17 -21.18 24.70
N ARG A 293 9.11 -22.01 24.76
CA ARG A 293 8.30 -22.36 23.58
C ARG A 293 7.80 -21.13 22.83
N ARG A 294 7.53 -20.03 23.52
CA ARG A 294 7.06 -18.77 22.89
C ARG A 294 8.10 -18.16 21.95
N GLU A 295 9.39 -18.22 22.31
CA GLU A 295 10.46 -17.72 21.44
C GLU A 295 10.70 -18.63 20.24
N ILE A 296 10.55 -19.96 20.42
CA ILE A 296 10.64 -20.94 19.33
C ILE A 296 9.45 -20.77 18.38
N ASP A 297 8.28 -20.54 18.90
CA ASP A 297 7.04 -20.32 18.14
C ASP A 297 7.08 -19.02 17.33
N ARG A 298 7.73 -17.97 17.82
CA ARG A 298 7.91 -16.69 17.09
C ARG A 298 8.77 -16.83 15.83
N ALA A 299 9.68 -17.78 15.79
CA ALA A 299 10.45 -18.12 14.61
C ALA A 299 9.68 -19.04 13.64
N ASP A 300 8.45 -19.45 13.97
CA ASP A 300 7.61 -20.24 13.09
C ASP A 300 7.01 -19.38 12.00
N ILE A 301 7.34 -19.72 10.75
CA ILE A 301 6.85 -18.98 9.60
C ILE A 301 5.33 -19.06 9.47
N PHE A 302 4.72 -20.19 9.79
CA PHE A 302 3.28 -20.36 9.69
C PHE A 302 2.53 -19.46 10.68
N LYS A 303 3.13 -19.18 11.86
CA LYS A 303 2.60 -18.18 12.79
C LYS A 303 2.75 -16.76 12.28
N GLN A 304 3.73 -16.49 11.41
CA GLN A 304 3.85 -15.18 10.77
C GLN A 304 2.87 -15.03 9.60
N VAL A 305 2.60 -16.14 8.88
CA VAL A 305 1.54 -16.20 7.86
C VAL A 305 0.15 -16.02 8.51
N GLU A 306 -0.11 -16.63 9.67
CA GLU A 306 -1.36 -16.45 10.42
C GLU A 306 -1.62 -14.98 10.81
N ARG A 307 -0.56 -14.18 10.97
CA ARG A 307 -0.63 -12.75 11.31
C ARG A 307 -0.81 -11.83 10.11
N VAL A 308 -0.86 -12.40 8.91
CA VAL A 308 -1.13 -11.61 7.69
C VAL A 308 -2.52 -10.99 7.79
N GLU A 309 -2.65 -9.76 7.38
CA GLU A 309 -3.91 -9.03 7.38
C GLU A 309 -4.85 -9.55 6.29
N PHE A 310 -5.47 -10.70 6.53
CA PHE A 310 -6.40 -11.32 5.58
C PHE A 310 -7.58 -10.40 5.22
N ASP A 311 -7.98 -9.50 6.11
CA ASP A 311 -9.00 -8.50 5.82
C ASP A 311 -8.60 -7.61 4.64
N THR A 312 -7.35 -7.18 4.61
CA THR A 312 -6.78 -6.39 3.51
C THR A 312 -6.73 -7.21 2.21
N LEU A 313 -6.29 -8.47 2.26
CA LEU A 313 -6.27 -9.35 1.09
C LEU A 313 -7.67 -9.62 0.52
N LEU A 314 -8.65 -9.86 1.39
CA LEU A 314 -10.04 -10.05 1.00
C LEU A 314 -10.67 -8.76 0.46
N PHE A 315 -10.29 -7.60 1.00
CA PHE A 315 -10.72 -6.33 0.45
C PHE A 315 -10.24 -6.18 -1.01
N PHE A 316 -8.98 -6.50 -1.31
CA PHE A 316 -8.47 -6.48 -2.68
C PHE A 316 -9.22 -7.45 -3.58
N PHE A 317 -9.40 -8.69 -3.14
CA PHE A 317 -10.21 -9.66 -3.89
C PHE A 317 -11.58 -9.06 -4.25
N GLY A 318 -12.30 -8.54 -3.26
CA GLY A 318 -13.65 -8.00 -3.47
C GLY A 318 -13.67 -6.79 -4.40
N VAL A 319 -12.71 -5.86 -4.25
CA VAL A 319 -12.61 -4.67 -5.11
C VAL A 319 -12.28 -5.05 -6.54
N LEU A 320 -11.25 -5.87 -6.76
CA LEU A 320 -10.83 -6.27 -8.10
C LEU A 320 -11.94 -7.07 -8.79
N THR A 321 -12.64 -7.92 -8.05
CA THR A 321 -13.80 -8.68 -8.55
C THR A 321 -14.95 -7.76 -8.93
N ALA A 322 -15.27 -6.76 -8.11
CA ALA A 322 -16.37 -5.83 -8.39
C ALA A 322 -16.04 -4.86 -9.55
N VAL A 323 -14.82 -4.32 -9.60
CA VAL A 323 -14.37 -3.45 -10.70
C VAL A 323 -14.24 -4.25 -12.00
N GLY A 324 -13.77 -5.52 -11.94
CA GLY A 324 -13.76 -6.44 -13.08
C GLY A 324 -15.16 -6.69 -13.64
N ALA A 325 -16.19 -6.80 -12.80
CA ALA A 325 -17.58 -6.90 -13.24
C ALA A 325 -18.04 -5.63 -13.98
N LEU A 326 -17.70 -4.42 -13.46
CA LEU A 326 -17.99 -3.16 -14.15
C LEU A 326 -17.24 -3.04 -15.49
N GLN A 327 -16.01 -3.55 -15.55
CA GLN A 327 -15.25 -3.64 -16.81
C GLN A 327 -15.96 -4.54 -17.81
N TYR A 328 -16.34 -5.75 -17.39
CA TYR A 328 -17.01 -6.73 -18.26
C TYR A 328 -18.34 -6.20 -18.82
N ILE A 329 -19.12 -5.51 -17.98
CA ILE A 329 -20.36 -4.84 -18.40
C ILE A 329 -20.09 -3.71 -19.41
N GLY A 330 -18.89 -3.08 -19.36
CA GLY A 330 -18.47 -2.00 -20.24
C GLY A 330 -18.50 -0.60 -19.64
N PHE A 331 -18.79 -0.45 -18.34
CA PHE A 331 -18.80 0.87 -17.68
C PHE A 331 -17.45 1.56 -17.70
N LEU A 332 -16.35 0.83 -17.47
CA LEU A 332 -15.02 1.44 -17.43
C LEU A 332 -14.60 2.04 -18.77
N LYS A 333 -15.00 1.42 -19.88
CA LYS A 333 -14.70 1.93 -21.22
C LYS A 333 -15.43 3.26 -21.52
N ILE A 334 -16.69 3.40 -21.06
CA ILE A 334 -17.45 4.66 -21.24
C ILE A 334 -16.89 5.76 -20.34
N VAL A 335 -16.65 5.45 -19.04
CA VAL A 335 -16.11 6.42 -18.10
C VAL A 335 -14.70 6.83 -18.52
N GLY A 336 -13.85 5.88 -18.90
CA GLY A 336 -12.49 6.12 -19.36
C GLY A 336 -12.47 6.96 -20.63
N GLY A 337 -13.13 6.51 -21.71
CA GLY A 337 -13.20 7.25 -22.97
C GLY A 337 -13.73 8.66 -22.77
N GLY A 338 -14.93 8.78 -22.16
CA GLY A 338 -15.54 10.10 -21.97
C GLY A 338 -14.70 11.05 -21.10
N PHE A 339 -14.10 10.55 -20.01
CA PHE A 339 -13.31 11.39 -19.12
C PHE A 339 -11.96 11.79 -19.72
N TYR A 340 -11.21 10.85 -20.30
CA TYR A 340 -9.90 11.10 -20.88
C TYR A 340 -9.98 11.86 -22.20
N ASP A 341 -10.99 11.58 -23.05
CA ASP A 341 -11.19 12.30 -24.31
C ASP A 341 -11.58 13.76 -24.08
N PHE A 342 -12.36 14.03 -23.03
CA PHE A 342 -12.78 15.38 -22.69
C PHE A 342 -11.68 16.23 -22.03
N THR A 343 -10.88 15.61 -21.14
CA THR A 343 -9.91 16.36 -20.31
C THR A 343 -8.47 16.25 -20.79
N GLY A 344 -8.15 15.24 -21.61
CA GLY A 344 -6.80 14.84 -21.97
C GLY A 344 -6.07 14.11 -20.84
N PHE A 345 -5.05 13.33 -21.20
CA PHE A 345 -4.36 12.42 -20.27
C PHE A 345 -3.79 13.11 -19.03
N THR A 346 -3.08 14.22 -19.21
CA THR A 346 -2.42 14.91 -18.09
C THR A 346 -3.43 15.45 -17.07
N THR A 347 -4.51 16.06 -17.53
CA THR A 347 -5.55 16.62 -16.65
C THR A 347 -6.34 15.50 -15.97
N ALA A 348 -6.68 14.43 -16.72
CA ALA A 348 -7.35 13.26 -16.18
C ALA A 348 -6.50 12.60 -15.09
N ASN A 349 -5.24 12.29 -15.36
CA ASN A 349 -4.33 11.64 -14.43
C ASN A 349 -4.10 12.51 -13.16
N THR A 350 -4.01 13.81 -13.32
CA THR A 350 -3.94 14.73 -12.18
C THR A 350 -5.23 14.71 -11.36
N SER A 351 -6.39 14.72 -12.00
CA SER A 351 -7.68 14.67 -11.31
C SER A 351 -7.91 13.33 -10.59
N ILE A 352 -7.46 12.23 -11.17
CA ILE A 352 -7.50 10.88 -10.57
C ILE A 352 -6.79 10.84 -9.23
N GLY A 353 -5.65 11.51 -9.09
CA GLY A 353 -4.97 11.63 -7.81
C GLY A 353 -5.80 12.38 -6.74
N ILE A 354 -6.60 13.36 -7.13
CA ILE A 354 -7.52 14.03 -6.21
C ILE A 354 -8.68 13.10 -5.83
N PHE A 355 -9.21 12.33 -6.79
CA PHE A 355 -10.23 11.31 -6.49
C PHE A 355 -9.69 10.21 -5.55
N SER A 356 -8.41 9.86 -5.66
CA SER A 356 -7.73 8.93 -4.77
C SER A 356 -7.68 9.39 -3.31
N ALA A 357 -7.87 10.67 -3.04
CA ALA A 357 -8.03 11.16 -1.67
C ALA A 357 -9.35 10.75 -1.01
N ILE A 358 -10.39 10.51 -1.81
CA ILE A 358 -11.75 10.19 -1.33
C ILE A 358 -12.01 8.68 -1.41
N VAL A 359 -11.57 8.08 -2.52
CA VAL A 359 -11.70 6.65 -2.78
C VAL A 359 -10.29 6.05 -2.68
N ASP A 360 -10.13 4.94 -1.99
CA ASP A 360 -8.84 4.23 -1.85
C ASP A 360 -8.12 4.14 -3.21
N ASN A 361 -6.81 4.34 -3.23
CA ASN A 361 -6.00 4.40 -4.44
C ASN A 361 -6.05 3.12 -5.30
N ILE A 362 -6.23 1.96 -4.68
CA ILE A 362 -6.17 0.65 -5.33
C ILE A 362 -7.32 0.43 -6.33
N PRO A 363 -8.61 0.62 -5.95
CA PRO A 363 -9.72 0.54 -6.91
C PRO A 363 -9.58 1.47 -8.09
N ILE A 364 -9.09 2.67 -7.85
CA ILE A 364 -8.91 3.68 -8.89
C ILE A 364 -7.83 3.23 -9.88
N MET A 365 -6.67 2.80 -9.39
CA MET A 365 -5.60 2.33 -10.27
C MET A 365 -6.03 1.11 -11.08
N PHE A 366 -6.74 0.16 -10.44
CA PHE A 366 -7.27 -1.01 -11.16
C PHE A 366 -8.25 -0.61 -12.25
N ALA A 367 -9.14 0.35 -11.96
CA ALA A 367 -10.06 0.86 -12.98
C ALA A 367 -9.31 1.50 -14.15
N VAL A 368 -8.31 2.32 -13.90
CA VAL A 368 -7.48 2.97 -14.94
C VAL A 368 -6.76 1.95 -15.81
N LEU A 369 -6.18 0.92 -15.21
CA LEU A 369 -5.51 -0.17 -15.94
C LEU A 369 -6.45 -0.92 -16.87
N ASN A 370 -7.74 -0.98 -16.51
CA ASN A 370 -8.79 -1.71 -17.24
C ASN A 370 -9.69 -0.81 -18.12
N MET A 371 -9.32 0.46 -18.33
CA MET A 371 -10.03 1.38 -19.23
C MET A 371 -9.57 1.29 -20.70
N ASP A 372 -8.63 0.38 -21.01
CA ASP A 372 -8.06 0.18 -22.34
C ASP A 372 -7.47 1.48 -22.95
N LEU A 373 -6.71 2.22 -22.15
CA LEU A 373 -6.14 3.51 -22.51
C LEU A 373 -4.77 3.34 -23.21
N SER A 374 -4.60 4.01 -24.34
CA SER A 374 -3.31 4.08 -25.05
C SER A 374 -2.48 5.25 -24.51
N MET A 375 -1.93 5.08 -23.29
CA MET A 375 -1.06 6.06 -22.67
C MET A 375 0.42 5.78 -22.93
N GLU A 376 1.21 6.85 -23.15
CA GLU A 376 2.66 6.79 -23.20
C GLU A 376 3.24 6.59 -21.78
N LEU A 377 4.52 6.24 -21.69
CA LEU A 377 5.21 5.95 -20.42
C LEU A 377 5.11 7.12 -19.44
N ASP A 378 5.27 8.36 -19.91
CA ASP A 378 5.19 9.55 -19.07
C ASP A 378 3.81 9.70 -18.40
N GLN A 379 2.74 9.34 -19.10
CA GLN A 379 1.38 9.37 -18.56
C GLN A 379 1.10 8.23 -17.59
N TRP A 380 1.67 7.04 -17.84
CA TRP A 380 1.64 5.94 -16.86
C TRP A 380 2.40 6.29 -15.59
N LEU A 381 3.56 6.95 -15.71
CA LEU A 381 4.31 7.47 -14.57
C LEU A 381 3.51 8.54 -13.81
N LEU A 382 2.82 9.43 -14.53
CA LEU A 382 1.99 10.48 -13.89
C LEU A 382 0.85 9.87 -13.09
N VAL A 383 0.05 8.98 -13.67
CA VAL A 383 -1.08 8.38 -12.95
C VAL A 383 -0.63 7.53 -11.77
N THR A 384 0.51 6.85 -11.91
CA THR A 384 1.13 6.08 -10.82
C THR A 384 1.50 6.99 -9.66
N LEU A 385 2.19 8.10 -9.95
CA LEU A 385 2.53 9.12 -8.96
C LEU A 385 1.29 9.69 -8.30
N THR A 386 0.39 10.26 -9.10
CA THR A 386 -0.76 11.02 -8.60
C THR A 386 -1.74 10.15 -7.82
N CYS A 387 -1.98 8.92 -8.25
CA CYS A 387 -2.84 7.97 -7.55
C CYS A 387 -2.23 7.58 -6.18
N GLY A 388 -0.93 7.29 -6.13
CA GLY A 388 -0.25 6.94 -4.90
C GLY A 388 -0.18 8.10 -3.91
N VAL A 389 0.34 9.27 -4.33
CA VAL A 389 0.52 10.41 -3.41
C VAL A 389 -0.78 11.14 -3.10
N GLY A 390 -1.77 11.08 -4.01
CA GLY A 390 -3.08 11.71 -3.84
C GLY A 390 -3.83 11.18 -2.62
N GLY A 391 -3.66 9.90 -2.29
CA GLY A 391 -4.20 9.29 -1.08
C GLY A 391 -3.77 9.98 0.22
N SER A 392 -2.69 10.79 0.19
CA SER A 392 -2.24 11.57 1.35
C SER A 392 -3.03 12.86 1.59
N LEU A 393 -3.81 13.34 0.63
CA LEU A 393 -4.57 14.59 0.77
C LEU A 393 -5.59 14.51 1.90
N LEU A 394 -6.23 13.36 2.07
CA LEU A 394 -7.12 13.05 3.18
C LEU A 394 -6.64 11.79 3.91
N SER A 395 -6.88 11.72 5.21
CA SER A 395 -6.44 10.55 6.00
C SER A 395 -7.15 9.24 5.63
N ILE A 396 -8.30 9.32 4.96
CA ILE A 396 -9.08 8.16 4.50
C ILE A 396 -8.70 7.70 3.08
N GLY A 397 -7.91 8.49 2.35
CA GLY A 397 -7.56 8.21 0.95
C GLY A 397 -6.47 7.16 0.75
N SER A 398 -5.84 6.69 1.82
CA SER A 398 -4.86 5.60 1.76
C SER A 398 -4.91 4.72 3.00
N ALA A 399 -4.54 3.45 2.83
CA ALA A 399 -4.41 2.50 3.94
C ALA A 399 -3.49 3.02 5.05
N ALA A 400 -2.39 3.70 4.68
CA ALA A 400 -1.46 4.32 5.60
C ALA A 400 -2.14 5.39 6.48
N GLY A 401 -2.95 6.26 5.91
CA GLY A 401 -3.67 7.31 6.63
C GLY A 401 -4.68 6.75 7.64
N VAL A 402 -5.49 5.78 7.21
CA VAL A 402 -6.48 5.10 8.07
C VAL A 402 -5.80 4.40 9.24
N ALA A 403 -4.73 3.66 8.97
CA ALA A 403 -4.01 2.92 10.00
C ALA A 403 -3.37 3.82 11.05
N VAL A 404 -2.78 4.95 10.64
CA VAL A 404 -2.18 5.92 11.56
C VAL A 404 -3.25 6.57 12.45
N MET A 405 -4.47 6.82 11.95
CA MET A 405 -5.60 7.25 12.80
C MET A 405 -5.92 6.23 13.88
N GLY A 406 -5.80 4.94 13.58
CA GLY A 406 -6.01 3.86 14.55
C GLY A 406 -5.08 3.89 15.77
N ILE A 407 -3.85 4.43 15.64
CA ILE A 407 -2.85 4.49 16.72
C ILE A 407 -3.25 5.50 17.81
N ASN A 408 -3.78 6.66 17.43
CA ASN A 408 -4.16 7.71 18.39
C ASN A 408 -5.38 8.50 17.92
N ARG A 409 -6.55 7.91 18.07
CA ARG A 409 -7.84 8.49 17.68
C ARG A 409 -8.20 9.77 18.43
N GLU A 410 -7.66 9.97 19.62
CA GLU A 410 -7.94 11.18 20.43
C GLU A 410 -7.29 12.43 19.85
N ASN A 411 -6.07 12.33 19.35
CA ASN A 411 -5.28 13.46 18.88
C ASN A 411 -5.25 13.57 17.34
N TYR A 412 -5.22 12.45 16.63
CA TYR A 412 -5.15 12.41 15.19
C TYR A 412 -6.46 11.91 14.59
N THR A 413 -7.31 12.87 14.24
CA THR A 413 -8.62 12.66 13.63
C THR A 413 -8.61 13.08 12.16
N PHE A 414 -9.64 12.69 11.41
CA PHE A 414 -9.85 13.18 10.04
C PHE A 414 -9.74 14.71 9.95
N MET A 415 -10.39 15.44 10.87
CA MET A 415 -10.34 16.92 10.88
C MET A 415 -8.94 17.48 11.23
N ALA A 416 -8.17 16.76 12.04
CA ALA A 416 -6.80 17.15 12.37
C ALA A 416 -5.87 17.00 11.14
N HIS A 417 -6.06 15.98 10.33
CA HIS A 417 -5.36 15.79 9.05
C HIS A 417 -5.80 16.82 8.02
N LEU A 418 -7.12 17.03 7.86
CA LEU A 418 -7.71 17.94 6.89
C LEU A 418 -7.18 19.37 7.00
N LYS A 419 -6.82 19.81 8.18
CA LYS A 419 -6.17 21.14 8.39
C LYS A 419 -4.85 21.28 7.62
N TRP A 420 -4.17 20.19 7.35
CA TRP A 420 -2.92 20.17 6.60
C TRP A 420 -3.11 19.85 5.11
N ALA A 421 -4.33 19.49 4.69
CA ALA A 421 -4.63 19.19 3.29
C ALA A 421 -4.19 20.28 2.30
N PRO A 422 -4.35 21.59 2.58
CA PRO A 422 -3.84 22.63 1.66
C PRO A 422 -2.32 22.58 1.48
N VAL A 423 -1.57 22.26 2.55
CA VAL A 423 -0.12 22.17 2.52
C VAL A 423 0.32 20.90 1.78
N ILE A 424 -0.38 19.77 1.99
CA ILE A 424 -0.16 18.52 1.27
C ILE A 424 -0.46 18.72 -0.21
N PHE A 425 -1.52 19.47 -0.54
CA PHE A 425 -1.90 19.78 -1.91
C PHE A 425 -0.82 20.62 -2.64
N LEU A 426 -0.13 21.52 -1.95
CA LEU A 426 1.05 22.22 -2.52
C LEU A 426 2.17 21.22 -2.88
N GLY A 427 2.41 20.22 -2.02
CA GLY A 427 3.34 19.12 -2.32
C GLY A 427 2.90 18.30 -3.52
N TYR A 428 1.61 18.01 -3.61
CA TYR A 428 1.00 17.30 -4.74
C TYR A 428 1.22 18.06 -6.06
N LEU A 429 0.91 19.35 -6.11
CA LEU A 429 1.15 20.18 -7.30
C LEU A 429 2.66 20.29 -7.62
N GLY A 430 3.50 20.45 -6.61
CA GLY A 430 4.95 20.45 -6.77
C GLY A 430 5.48 19.16 -7.40
N SER A 431 4.93 18.01 -7.02
CA SER A 431 5.32 16.73 -7.60
C SER A 431 4.94 16.61 -9.09
N ILE A 432 3.77 17.13 -9.48
CA ILE A 432 3.32 17.13 -10.88
C ILE A 432 4.22 18.04 -11.73
N VAL A 433 4.56 19.23 -11.23
CA VAL A 433 5.50 20.13 -11.91
C VAL A 433 6.87 19.46 -12.06
N THR A 434 7.35 18.78 -11.01
CA THR A 434 8.63 18.06 -11.06
C THR A 434 8.59 16.88 -12.02
N TRP A 435 7.49 16.12 -12.04
CA TRP A 435 7.27 15.06 -13.03
C TRP A 435 7.34 15.62 -14.46
N TRP A 436 6.67 16.75 -14.72
CA TRP A 436 6.69 17.39 -16.03
C TRP A 436 8.11 17.79 -16.47
N VAL A 437 8.92 18.37 -15.57
CA VAL A 437 10.32 18.72 -15.85
C VAL A 437 11.16 17.46 -16.12
N VAL A 438 11.01 16.41 -15.30
CA VAL A 438 11.76 15.16 -15.46
C VAL A 438 11.40 14.47 -16.77
N THR A 439 10.13 14.42 -17.14
CA THR A 439 9.67 13.76 -18.37
C THR A 439 9.97 14.57 -19.62
N MET A 440 10.03 15.92 -19.55
CA MET A 440 10.54 16.75 -20.64
C MET A 440 12.00 16.43 -20.99
N ALA A 441 12.80 16.06 -20.00
CA ALA A 441 14.19 15.68 -20.23
C ALA A 441 14.33 14.28 -20.87
N LEU A 442 13.25 13.49 -20.92
CA LEU A 442 13.19 12.15 -21.53
C LEU A 442 12.66 12.17 -22.98
N ARG A 443 12.02 13.26 -23.40
CA ARG A 443 11.55 13.50 -24.78
C ARG A 443 12.66 14.15 -25.60
#